data_6983bc81c1e164e49337072bd6e1ee9b
#
_entry.id   6983bc81c1e164e49337072bd6e1ee9b
#
_cell.length_a   1.000
_cell.length_b   1.000
_cell.length_c   1.000
_cell.angle_alpha   90.00
_cell.angle_beta   90.00
_cell.angle_gamma   90.00
#
_symmetry.space_group_name_H-M   'P 1'
#
loop_
_entity.id
_entity.type
_entity.pdbx_description
1 polymer ?
#
loop_
_entity_poly.entity_id
_entity_poly.type
_entity_poly.pdbx_seq_one_letter_code
_entity_poly.pdbx_strand_id
1 'polypeptide(L)'
;MQSINNTLFTYLISNKEPNSLFDNHIKIKSTKFNIFFSKNTQCHYSEEDNYGIYVLGFCIDSIKELDREYIPKYLLKVLKDKNIFSQFLSETDRLAGKFIILIKRYDNLYLVGDATGTLQINYNLKNYSMISSHEEIIANELDYEISDYSKKIRNGSDYSQPMPYNLTMYENVKILLP
;
A
#
# COMPACT_ATOMS: atom_id res chain seq x y z
N MET A 1 11.42 0.82 -21.81
CA MET A 1 11.23 1.22 -20.40
C MET A 1 10.31 2.42 -20.40
N GLN A 2 9.02 2.24 -20.15
CA GLN A 2 8.12 3.37 -19.95
C GLN A 2 8.43 3.93 -18.56
N SER A 3 8.83 5.19 -18.48
CA SER A 3 8.87 5.92 -17.23
C SER A 3 7.47 5.86 -16.66
N ILE A 4 7.31 5.27 -15.48
CA ILE A 4 6.09 5.44 -14.68
C ILE A 4 6.03 6.96 -14.48
N ASN A 5 5.18 7.62 -15.27
CA ASN A 5 5.03 9.05 -15.20
C ASN A 5 4.79 9.42 -13.74
N ASN A 6 5.55 10.40 -13.25
CA ASN A 6 5.53 10.96 -11.90
C ASN A 6 4.12 11.38 -11.45
N THR A 7 3.23 10.42 -11.34
CA THR A 7 1.93 10.60 -10.72
C THR A 7 2.15 10.87 -9.24
N LEU A 8 1.34 11.74 -8.70
CA LEU A 8 1.51 12.39 -7.39
C LEU A 8 1.75 11.43 -6.21
N PHE A 9 1.44 10.13 -6.37
CA PHE A 9 1.57 9.14 -5.30
C PHE A 9 1.84 7.76 -5.91
N THR A 10 3.04 7.25 -5.77
CA THR A 10 3.42 5.93 -6.31
C THR A 10 4.26 5.18 -5.30
N TYR A 11 3.87 3.94 -4.99
CA TYR A 11 4.61 3.05 -4.12
C TYR A 11 4.54 1.60 -4.60
N LEU A 12 5.52 0.82 -4.18
CA LEU A 12 5.58 -0.64 -4.30
C LEU A 12 6.16 -1.23 -3.01
N ILE A 13 5.48 -2.21 -2.44
CA ILE A 13 6.00 -3.04 -1.36
C ILE A 13 6.32 -4.39 -1.98
N SER A 14 7.57 -4.78 -1.97
CA SER A 14 8.05 -5.98 -2.67
C SER A 14 9.16 -6.70 -1.91
N ASN A 15 9.22 -8.01 -2.10
CA ASN A 15 10.33 -8.85 -1.63
C ASN A 15 11.44 -9.01 -2.68
N LYS A 16 11.37 -8.29 -3.79
CA LYS A 16 12.35 -8.26 -4.86
C LYS A 16 12.66 -6.80 -5.22
N GLU A 17 13.85 -6.56 -5.74
CA GLU A 17 14.17 -5.30 -6.39
C GLU A 17 13.29 -5.11 -7.63
N PRO A 18 12.65 -3.95 -7.80
CA PRO A 18 11.81 -3.70 -8.96
C PRO A 18 12.63 -3.38 -10.21
N ASN A 19 12.08 -3.73 -11.37
CA ASN A 19 12.58 -3.27 -12.66
C ASN A 19 12.24 -1.78 -12.90
N SER A 20 11.20 -1.30 -12.24
CA SER A 20 10.74 0.10 -12.30
C SER A 20 11.63 1.00 -11.46
N LEU A 21 11.84 2.24 -11.92
CA LEU A 21 12.64 3.21 -11.18
C LEU A 21 11.79 3.90 -10.11
N PHE A 22 12.23 3.79 -8.86
CA PHE A 22 11.71 4.56 -7.73
C PHE A 22 12.81 5.46 -7.17
N ASP A 23 12.43 6.63 -6.66
CA ASP A 23 13.38 7.61 -6.14
C ASP A 23 13.92 7.25 -4.76
N ASN A 24 13.11 6.55 -3.98
CA ASN A 24 13.39 6.24 -2.58
C ASN A 24 13.03 4.78 -2.26
N HIS A 25 13.74 4.22 -1.28
CA HIS A 25 13.38 2.94 -0.72
C HIS A 25 13.67 2.85 0.78
N ILE A 26 12.91 2.01 1.48
CA ILE A 26 13.10 1.67 2.89
C ILE A 26 13.09 0.14 3.02
N LYS A 27 14.15 -0.42 3.57
CA LYS A 27 14.18 -1.83 3.92
C LYS A 27 13.48 -2.06 5.26
N ILE A 28 12.48 -2.93 5.27
CA ILE A 28 11.79 -3.34 6.50
C ILE A 28 12.67 -4.35 7.23
N LYS A 29 13.20 -3.97 8.37
CA LYS A 29 14.14 -4.82 9.14
C LYS A 29 13.55 -6.18 9.47
N SER A 30 14.40 -7.21 9.49
CA SER A 30 14.01 -8.59 9.81
C SER A 30 12.92 -9.18 8.90
N THR A 31 12.68 -8.59 7.73
CA THR A 31 11.80 -9.13 6.72
C THR A 31 12.50 -9.18 5.36
N LYS A 32 11.88 -9.87 4.40
CA LYS A 32 12.33 -9.86 3.01
C LYS A 32 11.76 -8.70 2.19
N PHE A 33 10.90 -7.87 2.77
CA PHE A 33 10.19 -6.81 2.06
C PHE A 33 10.91 -5.47 2.15
N ASN A 34 10.78 -4.71 1.07
CA ASN A 34 11.19 -3.32 0.96
C ASN A 34 9.99 -2.48 0.53
N ILE A 35 9.99 -1.21 0.90
CA ILE A 35 9.04 -0.20 0.41
C ILE A 35 9.80 0.68 -0.57
N PHE A 36 9.35 0.73 -1.80
CA PHE A 36 9.84 1.62 -2.85
C PHE A 36 8.80 2.70 -3.10
N PHE A 37 9.21 3.96 -3.28
CA PHE A 37 8.26 5.05 -3.49
C PHE A 37 8.86 6.21 -4.28
N SER A 38 8.00 6.94 -4.99
CA SER A 38 8.37 8.12 -5.74
C SER A 38 8.72 9.29 -4.83
N LYS A 39 9.47 10.26 -5.32
CA LYS A 39 9.83 11.49 -4.58
C LYS A 39 8.63 12.29 -4.06
N ASN A 40 7.48 12.15 -4.73
CA ASN A 40 6.24 12.85 -4.35
C ASN A 40 5.41 12.09 -3.30
N THR A 41 5.81 10.86 -2.98
CA THR A 41 5.16 10.06 -1.94
C THR A 41 5.84 10.33 -0.61
N GLN A 42 5.12 10.94 0.33
CA GLN A 42 5.61 11.07 1.70
C GLN A 42 5.60 9.70 2.38
N CYS A 43 6.67 9.38 3.09
CA CYS A 43 6.73 8.20 3.93
C CYS A 43 7.37 8.56 5.26
N HIS A 44 6.59 8.46 6.33
CA HIS A 44 7.05 8.61 7.71
C HIS A 44 7.01 7.24 8.39
N TYR A 45 8.05 6.89 9.13
CA TYR A 45 8.08 5.58 9.77
C TYR A 45 8.76 5.60 11.13
N SER A 46 8.44 4.58 11.92
CA SER A 46 9.14 4.24 13.16
C SER A 46 9.22 2.73 13.27
N GLU A 47 10.40 2.21 13.57
CA GLU A 47 10.64 0.77 13.66
C GLU A 47 11.56 0.46 14.84
N GLU A 48 11.18 -0.52 15.65
CA GLU A 48 11.93 -1.06 16.77
C GLU A 48 11.80 -2.59 16.79
N ASP A 49 12.92 -3.29 16.76
CA ASP A 49 12.97 -4.77 16.83
C ASP A 49 11.95 -5.46 15.91
N ASN A 50 10.95 -6.12 16.52
CA ASN A 50 9.92 -6.90 15.85
C ASN A 50 8.69 -6.07 15.44
N TYR A 51 8.69 -4.77 15.69
CA TYR A 51 7.54 -3.88 15.40
C TYR A 51 7.94 -2.74 14.49
N GLY A 52 7.05 -2.35 13.60
CA GLY A 52 7.27 -1.22 12.70
C GLY A 52 5.95 -0.64 12.22
N ILE A 53 5.92 0.67 12.07
CA ILE A 53 4.82 1.42 11.48
C ILE A 53 5.41 2.29 10.37
N TYR A 54 4.84 2.17 9.17
CA TYR A 54 5.19 2.95 8.00
C TYR A 54 3.93 3.59 7.45
N VAL A 55 3.89 4.91 7.41
CA VAL A 55 2.75 5.69 6.93
C VAL A 55 3.13 6.31 5.59
N LEU A 56 2.49 5.86 4.52
CA LEU A 56 2.64 6.41 3.17
C LEU A 56 1.47 7.35 2.89
N GLY A 57 1.78 8.54 2.39
CA GLY A 57 0.79 9.56 2.06
C GLY A 57 0.59 10.59 3.14
N PHE A 58 -0.55 11.28 3.06
CA PHE A 58 -0.92 12.35 3.96
C PHE A 58 -1.82 11.84 5.07
N CYS A 59 -1.36 11.91 6.32
CA CYS A 59 -2.09 11.47 7.49
C CYS A 59 -2.04 12.54 8.59
N ILE A 60 -3.18 12.80 9.23
CA ILE A 60 -3.30 13.66 10.41
C ILE A 60 -4.05 12.93 11.52
N ASP A 61 -3.70 13.20 12.77
CA ASP A 61 -4.47 12.74 13.91
C ASP A 61 -5.47 13.84 14.30
N SER A 62 -6.76 13.61 14.07
CA SER A 62 -7.81 14.60 14.24
C SER A 62 -8.12 14.92 15.73
N ILE A 63 -7.64 14.11 16.67
CA ILE A 63 -7.94 14.24 18.10
C ILE A 63 -6.72 14.75 18.88
N LYS A 64 -5.54 14.19 18.59
CA LYS A 64 -4.32 14.50 19.36
C LYS A 64 -3.47 15.59 18.73
N GLU A 65 -3.84 16.06 17.55
CA GLU A 65 -3.11 17.11 16.81
C GLU A 65 -1.61 16.81 16.65
N LEU A 66 -1.28 15.53 16.48
CA LEU A 66 0.10 15.10 16.31
C LEU A 66 0.64 15.51 14.93
N ASP A 67 1.85 16.04 14.91
CA ASP A 67 2.60 16.20 13.66
C ASP A 67 2.79 14.87 12.96
N ARG A 68 2.78 14.88 11.64
CA ARG A 68 2.85 13.68 10.79
C ARG A 68 4.04 12.78 11.09
N GLU A 69 5.17 13.37 11.41
CA GLU A 69 6.39 12.67 11.76
C GLU A 69 6.27 11.89 13.07
N TYR A 70 5.39 12.34 13.98
CA TYR A 70 5.16 11.71 15.27
C TYR A 70 4.09 10.60 15.22
N ILE A 71 3.21 10.60 14.22
CA ILE A 71 2.15 9.58 14.09
C ILE A 71 2.72 8.16 14.08
N PRO A 72 3.72 7.80 13.26
CA PRO A 72 4.28 6.44 13.28
C PRO A 72 4.87 6.07 14.65
N LYS A 73 5.55 6.99 15.30
CA LYS A 73 6.15 6.77 16.61
C LYS A 73 5.09 6.55 17.69
N TYR A 74 4.02 7.34 17.67
CA TYR A 74 2.89 7.17 18.57
C TYR A 74 2.20 5.80 18.34
N LEU A 75 1.87 5.48 17.09
CA LEU A 75 1.24 4.21 16.75
C LEU A 75 2.12 3.00 17.08
N LEU A 76 3.45 3.11 16.92
CA LEU A 76 4.39 2.06 17.31
C LEU A 76 4.33 1.80 18.81
N LYS A 77 4.29 2.85 19.63
CA LYS A 77 4.10 2.72 21.08
C LYS A 77 2.79 2.02 21.41
N VAL A 78 1.69 2.43 20.80
CA VAL A 78 0.38 1.79 21.00
C VAL A 78 0.40 0.32 20.58
N LEU A 79 1.02 0.00 19.44
CA LEU A 79 1.14 -1.38 18.94
C LEU A 79 1.88 -2.29 19.93
N LYS A 80 2.92 -1.78 20.59
CA LYS A 80 3.69 -2.51 21.60
C LYS A 80 2.94 -2.66 22.93
N ASP A 81 2.20 -1.63 23.33
CA ASP A 81 1.49 -1.57 24.61
C ASP A 81 0.16 -2.35 24.60
N LYS A 82 -0.46 -2.51 23.43
CA LYS A 82 -1.75 -3.21 23.30
C LYS A 82 -1.57 -4.69 23.05
N ASN A 83 -2.09 -5.50 23.95
CA ASN A 83 -2.06 -6.97 23.82
C ASN A 83 -2.98 -7.47 22.70
N ILE A 84 -4.03 -6.73 22.37
CA ILE A 84 -5.04 -7.09 21.38
C ILE A 84 -4.91 -6.17 20.15
N PHE A 85 -4.62 -6.76 19.00
CA PHE A 85 -4.41 -6.03 17.75
C PHE A 85 -5.63 -5.19 17.32
N SER A 86 -6.86 -5.65 17.59
CA SER A 86 -8.08 -4.87 17.33
C SER A 86 -8.14 -3.55 18.12
N GLN A 87 -7.60 -3.53 19.33
CA GLN A 87 -7.51 -2.27 20.10
C GLN A 87 -6.50 -1.29 19.48
N PHE A 88 -5.44 -1.79 18.87
CA PHE A 88 -4.53 -0.96 18.09
C PHE A 88 -5.26 -0.40 16.85
N LEU A 89 -6.01 -1.23 16.11
CA LEU A 89 -6.75 -0.77 14.94
C LEU A 89 -7.73 0.36 15.27
N SER A 90 -8.40 0.31 16.43
CA SER A 90 -9.30 1.40 16.85
C SER A 90 -8.59 2.74 17.05
N GLU A 91 -7.28 2.75 17.29
CA GLU A 91 -6.50 3.99 17.33
C GLU A 91 -6.26 4.56 15.93
N THR A 92 -6.33 3.73 14.88
CA THR A 92 -6.22 4.21 13.49
C THR A 92 -7.51 4.85 12.99
N ASP A 93 -8.67 4.57 13.60
CA ASP A 93 -9.98 5.10 13.17
C ASP A 93 -10.10 6.62 13.30
N ARG A 94 -9.29 7.23 14.17
CA ARG A 94 -9.26 8.69 14.34
C ARG A 94 -8.36 9.41 13.34
N LEU A 95 -7.58 8.66 12.58
CA LEU A 95 -6.69 9.22 11.57
C LEU A 95 -7.50 9.66 10.35
N ALA A 96 -7.21 10.85 9.88
CA ALA A 96 -7.83 11.41 8.69
C ALA A 96 -6.78 11.72 7.61
N GLY A 97 -7.21 11.67 6.36
CA GLY A 97 -6.33 11.97 5.22
C GLY A 97 -6.39 10.93 4.12
N LYS A 98 -5.36 10.90 3.31
CA LYS A 98 -5.15 9.93 2.21
C LYS A 98 -3.86 9.18 2.50
N PHE A 99 -3.98 8.01 3.09
CA PHE A 99 -2.81 7.29 3.58
C PHE A 99 -2.98 5.77 3.52
N ILE A 100 -1.85 5.10 3.61
CA ILE A 100 -1.75 3.67 3.85
C ILE A 100 -0.78 3.47 5.01
N ILE A 101 -1.15 2.62 5.95
CA ILE A 101 -0.29 2.21 7.05
C ILE A 101 0.13 0.77 6.84
N LEU A 102 1.43 0.54 6.69
CA LEU A 102 2.02 -0.78 6.76
C LEU A 102 2.49 -1.03 8.19
N ILE A 103 2.04 -2.13 8.76
CA ILE A 103 2.28 -2.51 10.14
C ILE A 103 3.10 -3.80 10.14
N LYS A 104 4.31 -3.73 10.70
CA LYS A 104 5.11 -4.91 10.99
C LYS A 104 4.86 -5.35 12.43
N ARG A 105 4.54 -6.62 12.60
CA ARG A 105 4.45 -7.26 13.90
C ARG A 105 5.07 -8.66 13.83
N TYR A 106 6.27 -8.80 14.38
CA TYR A 106 7.12 -9.98 14.17
C TYR A 106 7.37 -10.21 12.67
N ASP A 107 7.13 -11.39 12.16
CA ASP A 107 7.31 -11.76 10.75
C ASP A 107 6.08 -11.42 9.88
N ASN A 108 5.01 -10.88 10.49
CA ASN A 108 3.79 -10.56 9.77
C ASN A 108 3.76 -9.08 9.38
N LEU A 109 3.24 -8.84 8.17
CA LEU A 109 2.93 -7.52 7.66
C LEU A 109 1.41 -7.38 7.50
N TYR A 110 0.87 -6.29 8.01
CA TYR A 110 -0.54 -5.94 7.86
C TYR A 110 -0.63 -4.60 7.15
N LEU A 111 -1.70 -4.40 6.43
CA LEU A 111 -1.95 -3.16 5.70
C LEU A 111 -3.31 -2.59 6.08
N VAL A 112 -3.35 -1.30 6.33
CA VAL A 112 -4.56 -0.54 6.63
C VAL A 112 -4.60 0.65 5.69
N GLY A 113 -5.70 0.80 4.93
CA GLY A 113 -5.97 1.97 4.12
C GLY A 113 -6.70 3.05 4.92
N ASP A 114 -6.80 4.24 4.33
CA ASP A 114 -7.70 5.27 4.84
C ASP A 114 -9.17 4.83 4.73
N ALA A 115 -10.04 5.42 5.56
CA ALA A 115 -11.45 5.03 5.68
C ALA A 115 -12.25 5.13 4.37
N THR A 116 -11.78 5.90 3.41
CA THR A 116 -12.44 6.12 2.11
C THR A 116 -11.82 5.29 0.98
N GLY A 117 -10.71 4.59 1.25
CA GLY A 117 -9.96 3.85 0.23
C GLY A 117 -9.45 4.75 -0.89
N THR A 118 -9.15 6.02 -0.58
CA THR A 118 -8.72 7.00 -1.58
C THR A 118 -7.41 6.61 -2.25
N LEU A 119 -6.51 5.97 -1.50
CA LEU A 119 -5.30 5.40 -2.04
C LEU A 119 -5.50 3.93 -2.34
N GLN A 120 -5.38 3.60 -3.62
CA GLN A 120 -5.55 2.22 -4.06
C GLN A 120 -4.48 1.30 -3.47
N ILE A 121 -4.89 0.10 -3.13
CA ILE A 121 -4.04 -0.99 -2.67
C ILE A 121 -4.26 -2.16 -3.62
N ASN A 122 -3.37 -2.31 -4.58
CA ASN A 122 -3.36 -3.43 -5.50
C ASN A 122 -2.38 -4.49 -5.00
N TYR A 123 -2.70 -5.76 -5.17
CA TYR A 123 -1.85 -6.87 -4.72
C TYR A 123 -1.92 -8.06 -5.67
N ASN A 124 -0.84 -8.85 -5.73
CA ASN A 124 -0.84 -10.06 -6.51
C ASN A 124 -1.36 -11.27 -5.71
N LEU A 125 -2.20 -12.11 -6.37
CA LEU A 125 -2.86 -13.25 -5.71
C LEU A 125 -1.95 -14.44 -5.45
N LYS A 126 -0.98 -14.72 -6.31
CA LYS A 126 -0.26 -16.00 -6.28
C LYS A 126 0.54 -16.24 -5.00
N ASN A 127 1.15 -15.21 -4.46
CA ASN A 127 2.03 -15.36 -3.29
C ASN A 127 2.10 -14.11 -2.41
N TYR A 128 1.25 -13.11 -2.68
CA TYR A 128 1.21 -11.83 -1.94
C TYR A 128 2.60 -11.18 -1.79
N SER A 129 3.43 -11.31 -2.83
CA SER A 129 4.81 -10.82 -2.81
C SER A 129 4.95 -9.36 -3.17
N MET A 130 3.89 -8.76 -3.74
CA MET A 130 3.86 -7.37 -4.17
C MET A 130 2.53 -6.70 -3.85
N ILE A 131 2.64 -5.46 -3.39
CA ILE A 131 1.53 -4.55 -3.14
C ILE A 131 1.90 -3.20 -3.73
N SER A 132 1.00 -2.55 -4.47
CA SER A 132 1.31 -1.29 -5.14
C SER A 132 0.11 -0.35 -5.20
N SER A 133 0.40 0.93 -5.40
CA SER A 133 -0.60 1.97 -5.70
C SER A 133 -1.29 1.78 -7.05
N HIS A 134 -0.63 1.12 -8.01
CA HIS A 134 -1.12 0.92 -9.37
C HIS A 134 -0.99 -0.53 -9.79
N GLU A 135 -2.02 -1.07 -10.40
CA GLU A 135 -2.05 -2.47 -10.88
C GLU A 135 -0.99 -2.74 -11.95
N GLU A 136 -0.72 -1.74 -12.81
CA GLU A 136 0.26 -1.84 -13.90
C GLU A 136 1.67 -2.06 -13.37
N ILE A 137 2.01 -1.54 -12.21
CA ILE A 137 3.32 -1.75 -11.60
C ILE A 137 3.51 -3.24 -11.31
N ILE A 138 2.54 -3.87 -10.65
CA ILE A 138 2.59 -5.29 -10.34
C ILE A 138 2.61 -6.13 -11.61
N ALA A 139 1.77 -5.78 -12.59
CA ALA A 139 1.68 -6.50 -13.84
C ALA A 139 3.01 -6.46 -14.61
N ASN A 140 3.65 -5.30 -14.70
CA ASN A 140 4.94 -5.15 -15.36
C ASN A 140 6.08 -5.87 -14.62
N GLU A 141 6.07 -5.90 -13.28
CA GLU A 141 7.10 -6.57 -12.48
C GLU A 141 6.97 -8.10 -12.52
N LEU A 142 5.78 -8.63 -12.81
CA LEU A 142 5.48 -10.05 -12.79
C LEU A 142 5.07 -10.61 -14.17
N ASP A 143 5.19 -9.81 -15.23
CA ASP A 143 4.81 -10.17 -16.61
C ASP A 143 3.37 -10.72 -16.70
N TYR A 144 2.42 -10.05 -16.00
CA TYR A 144 1.02 -10.43 -16.06
C TYR A 144 0.32 -9.79 -17.26
N GLU A 145 -0.42 -10.60 -17.99
CA GLU A 145 -1.21 -10.17 -19.12
C GLU A 145 -2.53 -9.51 -18.70
N ILE A 146 -3.06 -8.70 -19.61
CA ILE A 146 -4.42 -8.17 -19.48
C ILE A 146 -5.39 -9.35 -19.53
N SER A 147 -6.31 -9.41 -18.59
CA SER A 147 -7.29 -10.50 -18.47
C SER A 147 -8.21 -10.56 -19.70
N ASP A 148 -8.66 -11.75 -20.04
CA ASP A 148 -9.61 -11.93 -21.15
C ASP A 148 -10.93 -11.19 -20.92
N TYR A 149 -11.32 -11.05 -19.67
CA TYR A 149 -12.49 -10.25 -19.29
C TYR A 149 -12.27 -8.76 -19.64
N SER A 150 -11.11 -8.21 -19.31
CA SER A 150 -10.78 -6.81 -19.64
C SER A 150 -10.63 -6.58 -21.13
N LYS A 151 -10.06 -7.56 -21.87
CA LYS A 151 -9.99 -7.53 -23.33
C LYS A 151 -11.39 -7.49 -23.95
N LYS A 152 -12.34 -8.26 -23.42
CA LYS A 152 -13.75 -8.27 -23.90
C LYS A 152 -14.44 -6.95 -23.64
N ILE A 153 -14.32 -6.36 -22.43
CA ILE A 153 -14.89 -5.05 -22.13
C ILE A 153 -14.30 -3.98 -23.05
N ARG A 154 -12.98 -3.96 -23.21
CA ARG A 154 -12.28 -2.96 -24.03
C ARG A 154 -12.66 -3.03 -25.52
N ASN A 155 -12.93 -4.22 -26.03
CA ASN A 155 -13.32 -4.45 -27.42
C ASN A 155 -14.83 -4.36 -27.66
N GLY A 156 -15.63 -4.33 -26.58
CA GLY A 156 -17.09 -4.14 -26.64
C GLY A 156 -17.45 -2.66 -26.66
N SER A 157 -18.67 -2.36 -27.13
CA SER A 157 -19.22 -1.00 -27.14
C SER A 157 -19.57 -0.46 -25.74
N ASP A 158 -19.39 -1.25 -24.69
CA ASP A 158 -19.89 -0.95 -23.34
C ASP A 158 -18.75 -0.56 -22.39
N TYR A 159 -18.06 0.55 -22.74
CA TYR A 159 -17.03 1.15 -21.87
C TYR A 159 -17.57 1.74 -20.55
N SER A 160 -18.88 1.73 -20.35
CA SER A 160 -19.52 2.36 -19.20
C SER A 160 -19.59 1.47 -17.95
N GLN A 161 -19.27 0.18 -18.07
CA GLN A 161 -19.37 -0.72 -16.94
C GLN A 161 -18.08 -0.70 -16.12
N PRO A 162 -18.16 -0.34 -14.82
CA PRO A 162 -17.01 -0.44 -13.94
C PRO A 162 -16.59 -1.90 -13.82
N MET A 163 -15.28 -2.11 -13.60
CA MET A 163 -14.78 -3.46 -13.29
C MET A 163 -15.50 -4.01 -12.05
N PRO A 164 -16.11 -5.20 -12.13
CA PRO A 164 -16.89 -5.71 -11.01
C PRO A 164 -16.01 -6.08 -9.83
N TYR A 165 -16.49 -5.75 -8.63
CA TYR A 165 -15.85 -6.10 -7.36
C TYR A 165 -14.39 -5.60 -7.25
N ASN A 166 -13.51 -6.49 -6.81
CA ASN A 166 -12.07 -6.22 -6.63
C ASN A 166 -11.22 -6.62 -7.85
N LEU A 167 -11.80 -6.70 -9.02
CA LEU A 167 -11.08 -7.02 -10.26
C LEU A 167 -10.26 -5.82 -10.74
N THR A 168 -9.11 -6.12 -11.33
CA THR A 168 -8.27 -5.18 -12.04
C THR A 168 -8.20 -5.57 -13.52
N MET A 169 -7.53 -4.75 -14.33
CA MET A 169 -7.35 -5.06 -15.75
C MET A 169 -6.47 -6.28 -16.00
N TYR A 170 -5.63 -6.65 -15.04
CA TYR A 170 -4.63 -7.71 -15.19
C TYR A 170 -5.03 -9.00 -14.49
N GLU A 171 -4.61 -10.12 -15.06
CA GLU A 171 -4.74 -11.40 -14.39
C GLU A 171 -3.91 -11.42 -13.09
N ASN A 172 -4.42 -12.11 -12.09
CA ASN A 172 -3.75 -12.30 -10.81
C ASN A 172 -3.41 -11.01 -10.02
N VAL A 173 -3.90 -9.86 -10.43
CA VAL A 173 -3.87 -8.62 -9.65
C VAL A 173 -5.27 -8.31 -9.15
N LYS A 174 -5.37 -7.91 -7.89
CA LYS A 174 -6.62 -7.50 -7.24
C LYS A 174 -6.44 -6.17 -6.54
N ILE A 175 -7.54 -5.47 -6.38
CA ILE A 175 -7.62 -4.26 -5.56
C ILE A 175 -8.26 -4.61 -4.22
N LEU A 176 -7.71 -4.09 -3.13
CA LEU A 176 -8.33 -4.14 -1.82
C LEU A 176 -9.44 -3.09 -1.79
N LEU A 177 -10.66 -3.53 -1.51
CA LEU A 177 -11.80 -2.64 -1.32
C LEU A 177 -11.80 -2.07 0.10
N PRO A 178 -12.33 -0.86 0.30
CA PRO A 178 -12.49 -0.24 1.61
C PRO A 178 -13.37 -1.05 2.55
#